data_d3d4801c16f5b39ec8400dedba6b0e29
#
_entry.id   d3d4801c16f5b39ec8400dedba6b0e29
#
_cell.length_a   1.000
_cell.length_b   1.000
_cell.length_c   1.000
_cell.angle_alpha   90.00
_cell.angle_beta   90.00
_cell.angle_gamma   90.00
#
_symmetry.space_group_name_H-M   'P 1'
#
loop_
_entity.id
_entity.type
_entity.pdbx_description
1 polymer ?
#
loop_
_entity_poly.entity_id
_entity_poly.type
_entity_poly.pdbx_seq_one_letter_code
_entity_poly.pdbx_strand_id
1 'polypeptide(L)'
;FKADFENLLNQAVIFSGNIKEHVIVISIPDWGVMPYAADRNQEEIAFEIDNFNQAIYEICVNYNIRFVDITPLSRQVSKHPEWIASDGLHPSGMQYSKWVEELLPLFKTNQ
;
A
#
# COMPACT_ATOMS: atom_id res chain seq x y z
N PHE A 1 -13.47 -4.75 9.31
CA PHE A 1 -12.44 -4.28 8.37
C PHE A 1 -12.89 -4.37 6.90
N LYS A 2 -13.31 -5.57 6.45
CA LYS A 2 -13.67 -5.76 5.04
C LYS A 2 -14.83 -4.87 4.59
N ALA A 3 -15.87 -4.74 5.40
CA ALA A 3 -17.01 -3.90 5.08
C ALA A 3 -16.63 -2.43 4.97
N ASP A 4 -15.79 -1.95 5.88
CA ASP A 4 -15.30 -0.57 5.86
C ASP A 4 -14.44 -0.30 4.63
N PHE A 5 -13.58 -1.25 4.28
CA PHE A 5 -12.76 -1.12 3.10
C PHE A 5 -13.61 -1.11 1.82
N GLU A 6 -14.61 -1.99 1.73
CA GLU A 6 -15.53 -2.02 0.58
C GLU A 6 -16.28 -0.70 0.42
N ASN A 7 -16.72 -0.10 1.54
CA ASN A 7 -17.36 1.22 1.50
C ASN A 7 -16.44 2.30 0.94
N LEU A 8 -15.18 2.33 1.40
CA LEU A 8 -14.19 3.28 0.91
C LEU A 8 -13.90 3.07 -0.56
N LEU A 9 -13.80 1.81 -1.00
CA LEU A 9 -13.55 1.48 -2.38
C LEU A 9 -14.69 1.95 -3.28
N ASN A 10 -15.93 1.71 -2.86
CA ASN A 10 -17.12 2.16 -3.59
C ASN A 10 -17.15 3.68 -3.71
N GLN A 11 -16.80 4.40 -2.63
CA GLN A 11 -16.72 5.86 -2.67
C GLN A 11 -15.63 6.33 -3.63
N ALA A 12 -14.47 5.68 -3.64
CA ALA A 12 -13.40 6.02 -4.58
C ALA A 12 -13.84 5.85 -6.04
N VAL A 13 -14.56 4.77 -6.33
CA VAL A 13 -15.10 4.55 -7.68
C VAL A 13 -16.10 5.65 -8.06
N ILE A 14 -16.98 6.03 -7.14
CA ILE A 14 -17.94 7.13 -7.37
C ILE A 14 -17.20 8.44 -7.65
N PHE A 15 -16.21 8.77 -6.83
CA PHE A 15 -15.42 10.00 -7.00
C PHE A 15 -14.61 10.01 -8.29
N SER A 16 -14.27 8.86 -8.85
CA SER A 16 -13.59 8.76 -10.14
C SER A 16 -14.53 8.97 -11.34
N GLY A 17 -15.81 9.23 -11.09
CA GLY A 17 -16.83 9.31 -12.16
C GLY A 17 -17.32 7.94 -12.58
N ASN A 18 -17.27 6.95 -11.68
CA ASN A 18 -17.61 5.55 -11.91
C ASN A 18 -16.70 4.88 -12.95
N ILE A 19 -15.45 5.33 -13.02
CA ILE A 19 -14.44 4.76 -13.91
C ILE A 19 -13.45 3.95 -13.07
N LYS A 20 -13.68 2.64 -12.98
CA LYS A 20 -12.84 1.74 -12.17
C LYS A 20 -11.36 1.78 -12.56
N GLU A 21 -11.07 1.99 -13.83
CA GLU A 21 -9.70 2.08 -14.34
C GLU A 21 -8.94 3.28 -13.80
N HIS A 22 -9.64 4.27 -13.23
CA HIS A 22 -9.02 5.42 -12.59
C HIS A 22 -8.79 5.22 -11.10
N VAL A 23 -9.08 4.03 -10.56
CA VAL A 23 -8.86 3.69 -9.17
C VAL A 23 -7.77 2.64 -9.07
N ILE A 24 -6.78 2.89 -8.23
CA ILE A 24 -5.73 1.95 -7.92
C ILE A 24 -5.65 1.83 -6.40
N VAL A 25 -5.62 0.60 -5.91
CA VAL A 25 -5.42 0.31 -4.49
C VAL A 25 -3.98 -0.15 -4.31
N ILE A 26 -3.29 0.40 -3.33
CA ILE A 26 -1.95 -0.06 -2.95
C ILE A 26 -2.02 -0.83 -1.63
N SER A 27 -1.13 -1.79 -1.48
CA SER A 27 -1.03 -2.56 -0.25
C SER A 27 -0.53 -1.69 0.91
N ILE A 28 -0.69 -2.20 2.13
CA ILE A 28 -0.23 -1.54 3.36
C ILE A 28 1.29 -1.72 3.46
N PRO A 29 2.07 -0.63 3.65
CA PRO A 29 3.50 -0.79 3.89
C PRO A 29 3.75 -1.43 5.26
N ASP A 30 4.86 -2.15 5.39
CA ASP A 30 5.21 -2.82 6.64
C ASP A 30 5.89 -1.84 7.59
N TRP A 31 5.15 -1.34 8.58
CA TRP A 31 5.69 -0.44 9.59
C TRP A 31 6.57 -1.18 10.62
N GLY A 32 6.48 -2.51 10.68
CA GLY A 32 7.26 -3.33 11.60
C GLY A 32 8.76 -3.32 11.32
N VAL A 33 9.16 -2.95 10.10
CA VAL A 33 10.58 -2.83 9.72
C VAL A 33 11.14 -1.45 10.00
N MET A 34 10.32 -0.51 10.44
CA MET A 34 10.73 0.85 10.74
C MET A 34 11.37 0.95 12.12
N PRO A 35 12.29 1.91 12.36
CA PRO A 35 12.95 2.06 13.67
C PRO A 35 11.96 2.20 14.83
N TYR A 36 10.81 2.83 14.61
CA TYR A 36 9.78 3.00 15.64
C TYR A 36 9.32 1.67 16.21
N ALA A 37 9.34 0.60 15.43
CA ALA A 37 8.86 -0.73 15.83
C ALA A 37 9.99 -1.64 16.35
N ALA A 38 11.19 -1.11 16.59
CA ALA A 38 12.34 -1.93 16.95
C ALA A 38 12.14 -2.76 18.22
N ASP A 39 11.31 -2.28 19.15
CA ASP A 39 10.98 -2.97 20.41
C ASP A 39 9.72 -3.84 20.32
N ARG A 40 9.17 -4.00 19.13
CA ARG A 40 7.92 -4.73 18.88
C ARG A 40 8.22 -6.09 18.23
N ASN A 41 7.20 -6.96 18.21
CA ASN A 41 7.31 -8.24 17.51
C ASN A 41 7.12 -8.02 16.01
N GLN A 42 8.23 -7.92 15.30
CA GLN A 42 8.24 -7.59 13.88
C GLN A 42 7.62 -8.69 13.02
N GLU A 43 7.80 -9.96 13.40
CA GLU A 43 7.20 -11.09 12.67
C GLU A 43 5.69 -11.09 12.78
N GLU A 44 5.15 -10.78 13.95
CA GLU A 44 3.71 -10.67 14.16
C GLU A 44 3.11 -9.52 13.35
N ILE A 45 3.78 -8.37 13.34
CA ILE A 45 3.34 -7.22 12.54
C ILE A 45 3.32 -7.58 11.06
N ALA A 46 4.38 -8.22 10.56
CA ALA A 46 4.46 -8.63 9.17
C ALA A 46 3.32 -9.59 8.81
N PHE A 47 3.04 -10.55 9.69
CA PHE A 47 1.96 -11.51 9.48
C PHE A 47 0.60 -10.83 9.42
N GLU A 48 0.32 -9.91 10.33
CA GLU A 48 -0.94 -9.16 10.35
C GLU A 48 -1.10 -8.31 9.08
N ILE A 49 -0.04 -7.63 8.67
CA ILE A 49 -0.04 -6.82 7.44
C ILE A 49 -0.31 -7.70 6.23
N ASP A 50 0.34 -8.85 6.12
CA ASP A 50 0.14 -9.77 5.01
C ASP A 50 -1.31 -10.26 4.96
N ASN A 51 -1.92 -10.54 6.12
CA ASN A 51 -3.31 -10.95 6.19
C ASN A 51 -4.27 -9.85 5.74
N PHE A 52 -4.07 -8.60 6.19
CA PHE A 52 -4.86 -7.47 5.73
C PHE A 52 -4.70 -7.25 4.23
N ASN A 53 -3.47 -7.31 3.73
CA ASN A 53 -3.20 -7.14 2.30
C ASN A 53 -3.85 -8.23 1.46
N GLN A 54 -3.87 -9.46 1.94
CA GLN A 54 -4.56 -10.56 1.24
C GLN A 54 -6.07 -10.29 1.15
N ALA A 55 -6.68 -9.82 2.25
CA ALA A 55 -8.09 -9.46 2.25
C ALA A 55 -8.39 -8.32 1.27
N ILE A 56 -7.54 -7.29 1.26
CA ILE A 56 -7.67 -6.15 0.33
C ILE A 56 -7.55 -6.63 -1.11
N TYR A 57 -6.57 -7.47 -1.39
CA TYR A 57 -6.36 -8.03 -2.74
C TYR A 57 -7.60 -8.79 -3.23
N GLU A 58 -8.17 -9.65 -2.39
CA GLU A 58 -9.35 -10.44 -2.76
C GLU A 58 -10.55 -9.54 -3.07
N ILE A 59 -10.74 -8.48 -2.29
CA ILE A 59 -11.81 -7.51 -2.54
C ILE A 59 -11.58 -6.81 -3.88
N CYS A 60 -10.33 -6.38 -4.15
CA CYS A 60 -10.00 -5.73 -5.41
C CYS A 60 -10.26 -6.64 -6.61
N VAL A 61 -9.94 -7.93 -6.50
CA VAL A 61 -10.23 -8.91 -7.55
C VAL A 61 -11.73 -8.99 -7.80
N ASN A 62 -12.54 -9.09 -6.73
CA ASN A 62 -13.99 -9.18 -6.84
C ASN A 62 -14.62 -7.94 -7.50
N TYR A 63 -14.07 -6.77 -7.24
CA TYR A 63 -14.56 -5.52 -7.81
C TYR A 63 -13.89 -5.13 -9.13
N ASN A 64 -12.94 -5.95 -9.59
CA ASN A 64 -12.15 -5.68 -10.79
C ASN A 64 -11.41 -4.34 -10.71
N ILE A 65 -10.81 -4.06 -9.56
CA ILE A 65 -10.00 -2.88 -9.30
C ILE A 65 -8.53 -3.29 -9.27
N ARG A 66 -7.64 -2.48 -9.82
CA ARG A 66 -6.20 -2.76 -9.79
C ARG A 66 -5.66 -2.66 -8.38
N PHE A 67 -4.82 -3.62 -8.05
CA PHE A 67 -4.11 -3.68 -6.79
C PHE A 67 -2.61 -3.71 -7.08
N VAL A 68 -1.85 -2.85 -6.38
CA VAL A 68 -0.39 -2.80 -6.50
C VAL A 68 0.23 -3.11 -5.15
N ASP A 69 1.07 -4.12 -5.10
CA ASP A 69 1.71 -4.57 -3.87
C ASP A 69 3.03 -3.82 -3.66
N ILE A 70 3.02 -2.79 -2.81
CA ILE A 70 4.22 -2.03 -2.44
C ILE A 70 4.86 -2.54 -1.14
N THR A 71 4.26 -3.53 -0.51
CA THR A 71 4.75 -4.05 0.78
C THR A 71 6.17 -4.61 0.68
N PRO A 72 6.52 -5.42 -0.34
CA PRO A 72 7.90 -5.89 -0.48
C PRO A 72 8.91 -4.75 -0.60
N LEU A 73 8.55 -3.69 -1.33
CA LEU A 73 9.40 -2.51 -1.47
C LEU A 73 9.61 -1.82 -0.12
N SER A 74 8.54 -1.67 0.67
CA SER A 74 8.61 -1.05 1.99
C SER A 74 9.53 -1.82 2.94
N ARG A 75 9.66 -3.14 2.77
CA ARG A 75 10.51 -4.00 3.59
C ARG A 75 12.00 -3.85 3.29
N GLN A 76 12.38 -3.08 2.28
CA GLN A 76 13.78 -2.85 1.92
C GLN A 76 14.39 -1.62 2.60
N VAL A 77 13.67 -0.98 3.54
CA VAL A 77 14.14 0.25 4.20
C VAL A 77 15.45 0.08 4.96
N SER A 78 15.77 -1.14 5.43
CA SER A 78 17.04 -1.40 6.09
C SER A 78 18.24 -1.15 5.17
N LYS A 79 18.03 -1.27 3.86
CA LYS A 79 19.06 -1.00 2.84
C LYS A 79 19.02 0.44 2.34
N HIS A 80 17.98 1.19 2.73
CA HIS A 80 17.73 2.54 2.24
C HIS A 80 17.29 3.44 3.39
N PRO A 81 18.21 3.83 4.30
CA PRO A 81 17.85 4.70 5.43
C PRO A 81 17.17 6.01 5.00
N GLU A 82 17.49 6.51 3.81
CA GLU A 82 16.91 7.73 3.24
C GLU A 82 15.41 7.58 2.93
N TRP A 83 14.87 6.36 2.97
CA TRP A 83 13.44 6.11 2.76
C TRP A 83 12.62 6.28 4.03
N ILE A 84 13.26 6.56 5.16
CA ILE A 84 12.61 6.68 6.48
C ILE A 84 12.50 8.15 6.84
N ALA A 85 11.28 8.60 7.20
CA ALA A 85 11.07 9.96 7.69
C ALA A 85 11.74 10.17 9.05
N SER A 86 11.86 11.43 9.45
CA SER A 86 12.56 11.80 10.69
C SER A 86 11.94 11.22 11.96
N ASP A 87 10.65 10.85 11.93
CA ASP A 87 9.98 10.24 13.08
C ASP A 87 10.29 8.74 13.24
N GLY A 88 11.02 8.15 12.31
CA GLY A 88 11.37 6.73 12.36
C GLY A 88 10.20 5.78 12.10
N LEU A 89 9.05 6.31 11.67
CA LEU A 89 7.83 5.52 11.46
C LEU A 89 7.28 5.67 10.05
N HIS A 90 7.14 6.89 9.56
CA HIS A 90 6.52 7.15 8.27
C HIS A 90 7.54 7.04 7.13
N PRO A 91 7.10 6.66 5.92
CA PRO A 91 7.96 6.73 4.75
C PRO A 91 8.41 8.17 4.47
N SER A 92 9.64 8.32 4.01
CA SER A 92 10.14 9.61 3.53
C SER A 92 9.59 9.93 2.14
N GLY A 93 9.79 11.17 1.70
CA GLY A 93 9.46 11.55 0.32
C GLY A 93 10.16 10.67 -0.72
N MET A 94 11.39 10.23 -0.44
CA MET A 94 12.11 9.34 -1.35
C MET A 94 11.44 7.98 -1.46
N GLN A 95 10.94 7.43 -0.36
CA GLN A 95 10.20 6.17 -0.42
C GLN A 95 8.89 6.33 -1.21
N TYR A 96 8.16 7.41 -0.96
CA TYR A 96 6.94 7.69 -1.74
C TYR A 96 7.23 7.81 -3.23
N SER A 97 8.36 8.40 -3.60
CA SER A 97 8.79 8.49 -5.00
C SER A 97 8.98 7.11 -5.63
N LYS A 98 9.50 6.16 -4.86
CA LYS A 98 9.63 4.77 -5.33
C LYS A 98 8.27 4.12 -5.57
N TRP A 99 7.29 4.38 -4.71
CA TRP A 99 5.93 3.90 -4.93
C TRP A 99 5.33 4.49 -6.20
N VAL A 100 5.55 5.79 -6.43
CA VAL A 100 5.08 6.45 -7.64
C VAL A 100 5.70 5.84 -8.90
N GLU A 101 6.97 5.48 -8.87
CA GLU A 101 7.62 4.78 -9.98
C GLU A 101 6.91 3.47 -10.34
N GLU A 102 6.42 2.74 -9.33
CA GLU A 102 5.65 1.50 -9.55
C GLU A 102 4.26 1.79 -10.14
N LEU A 103 3.66 2.93 -9.79
CA LEU A 103 2.30 3.27 -10.21
C LEU A 103 2.22 3.92 -11.58
N LEU A 104 3.21 4.74 -11.96
CA LEU A 104 3.17 5.54 -13.19
C LEU A 104 2.90 4.72 -14.46
N PRO A 105 3.54 3.55 -14.67
CA PRO A 105 3.28 2.77 -15.88
C PRO A 105 1.83 2.34 -16.02
N LEU A 106 1.12 2.16 -14.90
CA LEU A 106 -0.29 1.73 -14.90
C LEU A 106 -1.21 2.84 -15.41
N PHE A 107 -0.91 4.08 -15.06
CA PHE A 107 -1.70 5.21 -15.56
C PHE A 107 -1.47 5.44 -17.05
N LYS A 108 -0.28 5.20 -17.53
CA LYS A 108 0.05 5.38 -18.96
C LYS A 108 -0.60 4.35 -19.86
N THR A 109 -0.81 3.12 -19.37
CA THR A 109 -1.39 2.04 -20.17
C THR A 109 -2.88 2.22 -20.43
N ASN A 110 -3.54 3.17 -19.75
CA ASN A 110 -4.97 3.41 -19.87
C ASN A 110 -5.34 4.61 -20.77
N GLN A 111 -4.36 5.17 -21.42
CA GLN A 111 -4.58 6.33 -22.29
C GLN A 111 -4.80 5.93 -23.74
#